data_88f157765b0440c4a9b128fa84e7ca43
#
_entry.id   88f157765b0440c4a9b128fa84e7ca43
#
_cell.length_a   1.000
_cell.length_b   1.000
_cell.length_c   1.000
_cell.angle_alpha   90.00
_cell.angle_beta   90.00
_cell.angle_gamma   90.00
#
_symmetry.space_group_name_H-M   'P 1'
#
loop_
_entity.id
_entity.type
_entity.pdbx_description
1 polymer ?
#
loop_
_entity_poly.entity_id
_entity_poly.type
_entity_poly.pdbx_seq_one_letter_code
_entity_poly.pdbx_strand_id
1 'polypeptide(L)'
;MNLDLVVARYQEDLAWLRRVPRGIRLRVYDKGDGAPGAQALPNVGREAHTYLHHFVAHYDALADLTVCVQGKPFDHVPDLHRRLRAWADGVEEVADFRWLGFLVDEDDATGSRLFRTWSKNPEGRPLDMTGFWSAVFGDEPMPSTFVFFGGANFAVTRAAIHSRSRAFYQRALDVAEKVPDAAHGFERTWHHVFGVPALPPELRGQPLPIYLKPIRRLLPNPG
;
A
#
# COMPACT_ATOMS: atom_id res chain seq x y z
N MET A 1 1.56 -21.88 1.26
CA MET A 1 1.02 -20.54 1.54
C MET A 1 0.30 -20.03 0.29
N ASN A 2 -0.96 -19.59 0.41
CA ASN A 2 -1.68 -18.95 -0.69
C ASN A 2 -1.29 -17.47 -0.74
N LEU A 3 -0.99 -16.94 -1.94
CA LEU A 3 -0.61 -15.54 -2.12
C LEU A 3 -1.50 -14.88 -3.18
N ASP A 4 -2.10 -13.74 -2.83
CA ASP A 4 -2.80 -12.85 -3.75
C ASP A 4 -1.93 -11.64 -4.05
N LEU A 5 -1.79 -11.31 -5.34
CA LEU A 5 -1.21 -10.05 -5.81
C LEU A 5 -2.35 -9.14 -6.28
N VAL A 6 -2.68 -8.16 -5.46
CA VAL A 6 -3.72 -7.15 -5.71
C VAL A 6 -3.10 -5.96 -6.42
N VAL A 7 -3.57 -5.69 -7.63
CA VAL A 7 -3.04 -4.64 -8.49
C VAL A 7 -4.11 -3.57 -8.71
N ALA A 8 -3.84 -2.36 -8.24
CA ALA A 8 -4.68 -1.19 -8.50
C ALA A 8 -4.23 -0.50 -9.79
N ARG A 9 -4.93 -0.77 -10.89
CA ARG A 9 -4.66 -0.23 -12.20
C ARG A 9 -5.59 0.95 -12.53
N TYR A 10 -5.05 1.94 -13.24
CA TYR A 10 -5.83 2.97 -13.92
C TYR A 10 -5.69 2.85 -15.46
N GLN A 11 -4.51 3.09 -16.00
CA GLN A 11 -4.20 2.96 -17.43
C GLN A 11 -2.79 2.41 -17.69
N GLU A 12 -2.13 1.94 -16.62
CA GLU A 12 -0.76 1.47 -16.71
C GLU A 12 -0.66 0.18 -17.53
N ASP A 13 0.48 0.01 -18.21
CA ASP A 13 0.84 -1.25 -18.86
C ASP A 13 1.12 -2.34 -17.84
N LEU A 14 0.42 -3.45 -17.95
CA LEU A 14 0.53 -4.60 -17.08
C LEU A 14 1.42 -5.72 -17.67
N ALA A 15 2.21 -5.47 -18.71
CA ALA A 15 3.09 -6.48 -19.31
C ALA A 15 4.05 -7.12 -18.29
N TRP A 16 4.39 -6.40 -17.22
CA TRP A 16 5.22 -6.90 -16.13
C TRP A 16 4.61 -8.08 -15.37
N LEU A 17 3.29 -8.27 -15.39
CA LEU A 17 2.61 -9.40 -14.74
C LEU A 17 3.03 -10.76 -15.33
N ARG A 18 3.51 -10.79 -16.57
CA ARG A 18 4.05 -12.02 -17.19
C ARG A 18 5.26 -12.59 -16.45
N ARG A 19 5.92 -11.79 -15.62
CA ARG A 19 7.10 -12.16 -14.82
C ARG A 19 6.75 -12.53 -13.38
N VAL A 20 5.48 -12.46 -13.00
CA VAL A 20 5.01 -12.90 -11.68
C VAL A 20 5.13 -14.42 -11.59
N PRO A 21 5.67 -14.98 -10.48
CA PRO A 21 5.79 -16.41 -10.28
C PRO A 21 4.47 -17.17 -10.44
N ARG A 22 4.52 -18.35 -11.00
CA ARG A 22 3.34 -19.24 -11.08
C ARG A 22 2.86 -19.59 -9.67
N GLY A 23 1.54 -19.73 -9.51
CA GLY A 23 0.92 -20.06 -8.21
C GLY A 23 0.48 -18.84 -7.40
N ILE A 24 0.95 -17.63 -7.76
CA ILE A 24 0.41 -16.38 -7.21
C ILE A 24 -0.91 -16.04 -7.92
N ARG A 25 -1.98 -15.83 -7.16
CA ARG A 25 -3.26 -15.43 -7.75
C ARG A 25 -3.23 -13.93 -8.05
N LEU A 26 -3.46 -13.58 -9.31
CA LEU A 26 -3.55 -12.20 -9.75
C LEU A 26 -4.97 -11.68 -9.50
N ARG A 27 -5.08 -10.55 -8.80
CA ARG A 27 -6.30 -9.81 -8.52
C ARG A 27 -6.15 -8.40 -9.10
N VAL A 28 -6.43 -8.27 -10.38
CA VAL A 28 -6.30 -6.99 -11.08
C VAL A 28 -7.63 -6.27 -11.02
N TYR A 29 -7.61 -5.06 -10.47
CA TYR A 29 -8.73 -4.15 -10.43
C TYR A 29 -8.43 -2.95 -11.32
N ASP A 30 -9.32 -2.66 -12.25
CA ASP A 30 -9.14 -1.60 -13.24
C ASP A 30 -10.13 -0.46 -13.04
N LYS A 31 -9.61 0.74 -12.97
CA LYS A 31 -10.37 1.99 -12.84
C LYS A 31 -10.28 2.86 -14.10
N GLY A 32 -9.72 2.33 -15.16
CA GLY A 32 -9.43 3.05 -16.39
C GLY A 32 -10.19 2.54 -17.60
N ASP A 33 -9.44 2.05 -18.57
CA ASP A 33 -9.89 1.79 -19.94
C ASP A 33 -10.32 0.33 -20.21
N GLY A 34 -10.41 -0.50 -19.18
CA GLY A 34 -10.93 -1.87 -19.32
C GLY A 34 -9.86 -2.87 -19.70
N ALA A 35 -8.88 -3.14 -18.81
CA ALA A 35 -7.87 -4.17 -19.03
C ALA A 35 -8.49 -5.58 -19.11
N PRO A 36 -8.13 -6.41 -20.10
CA PRO A 36 -8.63 -7.77 -20.23
C PRO A 36 -8.39 -8.61 -18.97
N GLY A 37 -9.45 -9.25 -18.47
CA GLY A 37 -9.41 -10.11 -17.27
C GLY A 37 -9.34 -9.36 -15.94
N ALA A 38 -9.38 -8.04 -15.95
CA ALA A 38 -9.44 -7.23 -14.74
C ALA A 38 -10.90 -7.04 -14.28
N GLN A 39 -11.10 -6.88 -12.98
CA GLN A 39 -12.37 -6.47 -12.41
C GLN A 39 -12.49 -4.95 -12.49
N ALA A 40 -13.52 -4.43 -13.12
CA ALA A 40 -13.77 -2.99 -13.19
C ALA A 40 -14.19 -2.44 -11.83
N LEU A 41 -13.63 -1.29 -11.46
CA LEU A 41 -14.01 -0.50 -10.29
C LEU A 41 -14.22 0.98 -10.69
N PRO A 42 -15.02 1.74 -9.93
CA PRO A 42 -15.15 3.18 -10.15
C PRO A 42 -13.80 3.88 -9.90
N ASN A 43 -13.53 4.94 -10.68
CA ASN A 43 -12.28 5.72 -10.54
C ASN A 43 -12.37 6.71 -9.37
N VAL A 44 -12.41 6.18 -8.16
CA VAL A 44 -12.45 6.94 -6.90
C VAL A 44 -11.39 6.40 -5.93
N GLY A 45 -10.92 7.21 -4.99
CA GLY A 45 -10.07 6.80 -3.86
C GLY A 45 -8.74 6.14 -4.23
N ARG A 46 -8.28 6.30 -5.49
CA ARG A 46 -6.99 5.78 -5.99
C ARG A 46 -6.78 4.30 -5.63
N GLU A 47 -5.54 3.89 -5.30
CA GLU A 47 -5.20 2.52 -4.89
C GLU A 47 -5.85 2.11 -3.56
N ALA A 48 -6.06 3.06 -2.64
CA ALA A 48 -6.66 2.77 -1.34
C ALA A 48 -8.06 2.16 -1.46
N HIS A 49 -8.91 2.72 -2.32
CA HIS A 49 -10.22 2.14 -2.60
C HIS A 49 -10.11 0.71 -3.14
N THR A 50 -9.17 0.44 -4.03
CA THR A 50 -8.96 -0.90 -4.59
C THR A 50 -8.59 -1.92 -3.51
N TYR A 51 -7.66 -1.57 -2.63
CA TYR A 51 -7.20 -2.49 -1.57
C TYR A 51 -8.31 -2.76 -0.56
N LEU A 52 -9.04 -1.72 -0.14
CA LEU A 52 -10.16 -1.85 0.77
C LEU A 52 -11.31 -2.65 0.16
N HIS A 53 -11.62 -2.42 -1.13
CA HIS A 53 -12.60 -3.22 -1.86
C HIS A 53 -12.21 -4.70 -1.85
N HIS A 54 -10.95 -5.03 -2.12
CA HIS A 54 -10.46 -6.40 -2.07
C HIS A 54 -10.64 -7.02 -0.67
N PHE A 55 -10.27 -6.30 0.40
CA PHE A 55 -10.43 -6.81 1.76
C PHE A 55 -11.88 -7.05 2.13
N VAL A 56 -12.79 -6.15 1.75
CA VAL A 56 -14.24 -6.33 1.99
C VAL A 56 -14.80 -7.50 1.20
N ALA A 57 -14.51 -7.55 -0.10
CA ALA A 57 -15.09 -8.57 -1.00
C ALA A 57 -14.60 -9.99 -0.69
N HIS A 58 -13.37 -10.12 -0.19
CA HIS A 58 -12.74 -11.42 0.08
C HIS A 58 -12.50 -11.70 1.56
N TYR A 59 -13.12 -10.95 2.49
CA TYR A 59 -12.82 -10.99 3.92
C TYR A 59 -12.80 -12.42 4.49
N ASP A 60 -13.77 -13.26 4.12
CA ASP A 60 -13.89 -14.63 4.61
C ASP A 60 -13.03 -15.64 3.82
N ALA A 61 -12.40 -15.21 2.72
CA ALA A 61 -11.64 -16.06 1.79
C ALA A 61 -10.29 -15.45 1.38
N LEU A 62 -9.72 -14.61 2.23
CA LEU A 62 -8.41 -13.98 2.00
C LEU A 62 -7.31 -15.03 1.81
N ALA A 63 -6.32 -14.68 0.99
CA ALA A 63 -5.08 -15.43 0.91
C ALA A 63 -4.30 -15.38 2.24
N ASP A 64 -3.36 -16.31 2.45
CA ASP A 64 -2.50 -16.29 3.63
C ASP A 64 -1.65 -15.01 3.65
N LEU A 65 -1.21 -14.57 2.45
CA LEU A 65 -0.51 -13.31 2.22
C LEU A 65 -1.15 -12.54 1.06
N THR A 66 -1.48 -11.28 1.28
CA THR A 66 -1.96 -10.35 0.26
C THR A 66 -0.90 -9.28 -0.01
N VAL A 67 -0.48 -9.13 -1.26
CA VAL A 67 0.47 -8.11 -1.71
C VAL A 67 -0.30 -7.06 -2.50
N CYS A 68 -0.34 -5.83 -1.99
CA CYS A 68 -1.03 -4.70 -2.58
C CYS A 68 -0.06 -3.78 -3.30
N VAL A 69 -0.28 -3.55 -4.59
CA VAL A 69 0.59 -2.70 -5.41
C VAL A 69 -0.19 -1.85 -6.41
N GLN A 70 0.40 -0.73 -6.79
CA GLN A 70 -0.07 0.12 -7.89
C GLN A 70 0.14 -0.58 -9.24
N GLY A 71 -0.54 -0.12 -10.31
CA GLY A 71 -0.40 -0.67 -11.66
C GLY A 71 1.01 -0.57 -12.24
N LYS A 72 1.78 0.44 -11.83
CA LYS A 72 3.22 0.61 -12.14
C LYS A 72 4.03 0.66 -10.85
N PRO A 73 4.28 -0.47 -10.18
CA PRO A 73 4.87 -0.48 -8.84
C PRO A 73 6.38 -0.17 -8.80
N PHE A 74 7.10 -0.29 -9.92
CA PHE A 74 8.58 -0.28 -9.94
C PHE A 74 9.19 1.07 -9.63
N ASP A 75 8.44 2.16 -9.73
CA ASP A 75 8.89 3.49 -9.32
C ASP A 75 9.09 3.56 -7.79
N HIS A 76 8.41 2.68 -7.02
CA HIS A 76 8.50 2.57 -5.58
C HIS A 76 9.06 1.22 -5.10
N VAL A 77 8.88 0.15 -5.87
CA VAL A 77 9.26 -1.23 -5.50
C VAL A 77 10.05 -1.88 -6.63
N PRO A 78 11.28 -1.43 -6.91
CA PRO A 78 12.07 -1.92 -8.05
C PRO A 78 12.42 -3.41 -7.96
N ASP A 79 12.39 -4.00 -6.78
CA ASP A 79 12.70 -5.41 -6.52
C ASP A 79 11.45 -6.30 -6.32
N LEU A 80 10.26 -5.84 -6.71
CA LEU A 80 8.98 -6.54 -6.49
C LEU A 80 9.04 -8.01 -6.94
N HIS A 81 9.53 -8.29 -8.17
CA HIS A 81 9.58 -9.67 -8.68
C HIS A 81 10.46 -10.59 -7.85
N ARG A 82 11.57 -10.07 -7.29
CA ARG A 82 12.44 -10.82 -6.38
C ARG A 82 11.70 -11.17 -5.09
N ARG A 83 10.99 -10.21 -4.49
CA ARG A 83 10.21 -10.41 -3.27
C ARG A 83 9.08 -11.42 -3.50
N LEU A 84 8.30 -11.25 -4.57
CA LEU A 84 7.23 -12.19 -4.91
C LEU A 84 7.73 -13.62 -5.06
N ARG A 85 8.92 -13.81 -5.65
CA ARG A 85 9.56 -15.13 -5.78
C ARG A 85 9.97 -15.67 -4.41
N ALA A 86 10.64 -14.86 -3.57
CA ALA A 86 11.08 -15.29 -2.25
C ALA A 86 9.89 -15.75 -1.37
N TRP A 87 8.76 -15.06 -1.45
CA TRP A 87 7.55 -15.45 -0.72
C TRP A 87 6.86 -16.68 -1.33
N ALA A 88 6.76 -16.76 -2.66
CA ALA A 88 6.16 -17.92 -3.31
C ALA A 88 6.95 -19.21 -3.06
N ASP A 89 8.29 -19.10 -2.98
CA ASP A 89 9.19 -20.22 -2.73
C ASP A 89 9.36 -20.52 -1.22
N GLY A 90 8.74 -19.73 -0.33
CA GLY A 90 8.84 -19.88 1.13
C GLY A 90 10.22 -19.57 1.71
N VAL A 91 11.04 -18.82 0.98
CA VAL A 91 12.40 -18.42 1.40
C VAL A 91 12.37 -17.25 2.37
N GLU A 92 11.34 -16.43 2.27
CA GLU A 92 11.15 -15.24 3.12
C GLU A 92 9.70 -15.21 3.62
N GLU A 93 9.50 -14.82 4.88
CA GLU A 93 8.18 -14.69 5.49
C GLU A 93 7.86 -13.23 5.79
N VAL A 94 6.56 -12.92 5.79
CA VAL A 94 6.00 -11.66 6.29
C VAL A 94 5.27 -11.99 7.57
N ALA A 95 5.71 -11.43 8.71
CA ALA A 95 5.12 -11.75 10.00
C ALA A 95 3.66 -11.29 10.08
N ASP A 96 3.40 -9.98 9.87
CA ASP A 96 2.06 -9.41 9.87
C ASP A 96 1.87 -8.45 8.70
N PHE A 97 2.78 -7.50 8.59
CA PHE A 97 2.75 -6.43 7.61
C PHE A 97 4.17 -6.04 7.19
N ARG A 98 4.35 -5.69 5.91
CA ARG A 98 5.63 -5.19 5.40
C ARG A 98 5.38 -4.12 4.34
N TRP A 99 5.91 -2.94 4.58
CA TRP A 99 6.05 -1.93 3.53
C TRP A 99 6.99 -2.39 2.42
N LEU A 100 6.69 -2.03 1.19
CA LEU A 100 7.50 -2.40 0.01
C LEU A 100 8.25 -1.23 -0.60
N GLY A 101 7.86 0.00 -0.30
CA GLY A 101 8.51 1.20 -0.78
C GLY A 101 9.97 1.31 -0.32
N PHE A 102 10.74 2.15 -0.98
CA PHE A 102 12.15 2.41 -0.64
C PHE A 102 12.39 3.79 -0.01
N LEU A 103 11.39 4.66 -0.02
CA LEU A 103 11.44 5.97 0.62
C LEU A 103 10.55 5.95 1.86
N VAL A 104 11.16 6.18 3.01
CA VAL A 104 10.47 6.41 4.28
C VAL A 104 10.49 7.89 4.56
N ASP A 105 9.35 8.46 4.82
CA ASP A 105 9.22 9.87 5.17
C ASP A 105 8.12 10.07 6.22
N GLU A 106 7.94 11.30 6.66
CA GLU A 106 6.94 11.69 7.64
C GLU A 106 6.15 12.90 7.18
N ASP A 107 4.94 13.04 7.70
CA ASP A 107 4.12 14.22 7.52
C ASP A 107 3.31 14.50 8.79
N ASP A 108 2.83 15.73 8.96
CA ASP A 108 1.94 16.08 10.05
C ASP A 108 0.45 15.94 9.67
N ALA A 109 -0.42 16.29 10.60
CA ALA A 109 -1.86 16.22 10.41
C ALA A 109 -2.41 17.13 9.28
N THR A 110 -1.61 18.08 8.81
CA THR A 110 -1.97 19.01 7.72
C THR A 110 -1.26 18.73 6.41
N GLY A 111 -0.39 17.71 6.38
CA GLY A 111 0.40 17.38 5.20
C GLY A 111 1.43 18.44 4.85
N SER A 112 1.96 19.17 5.84
CA SER A 112 2.75 20.39 5.62
C SER A 112 4.03 20.15 4.83
N ARG A 113 4.60 18.97 4.96
CA ARG A 113 5.89 18.62 4.42
C ARG A 113 5.81 17.97 3.02
N LEU A 114 4.88 17.04 2.81
CA LEU A 114 4.80 16.28 1.57
C LEU A 114 3.56 16.60 0.75
N PHE A 115 2.37 16.57 1.37
CA PHE A 115 1.14 16.75 0.61
C PHE A 115 0.99 18.18 0.08
N ARG A 116 1.31 19.19 0.89
CA ARG A 116 1.22 20.61 0.49
C ARG A 116 2.23 20.99 -0.58
N THR A 117 3.35 20.30 -0.66
CA THR A 117 4.41 20.52 -1.66
C THR A 117 4.29 19.62 -2.89
N TRP A 118 3.31 18.73 -2.90
CA TRP A 118 3.13 17.77 -3.99
C TRP A 118 2.74 18.49 -5.30
N SER A 119 3.35 18.10 -6.42
CA SER A 119 3.17 18.74 -7.73
C SER A 119 1.73 18.77 -8.24
N LYS A 120 0.86 17.84 -7.78
CA LYS A 120 -0.57 17.79 -8.10
C LYS A 120 -1.44 18.51 -7.06
N ASN A 121 -0.83 19.22 -6.13
CA ASN A 121 -1.47 20.12 -5.17
C ASN A 121 -0.88 21.54 -5.29
N PRO A 122 -0.98 22.21 -6.47
CA PRO A 122 -0.29 23.46 -6.73
C PRO A 122 -0.73 24.61 -5.83
N GLU A 123 -1.94 24.53 -5.26
CA GLU A 123 -2.48 25.51 -4.32
C GLU A 123 -1.97 25.32 -2.88
N GLY A 124 -1.22 24.24 -2.62
CA GLY A 124 -0.72 23.92 -1.29
C GLY A 124 -1.84 23.67 -0.26
N ARG A 125 -2.97 23.09 -0.69
CA ARG A 125 -4.08 22.77 0.21
C ARG A 125 -3.61 21.88 1.36
N PRO A 126 -4.11 22.08 2.58
CA PRO A 126 -3.80 21.17 3.67
C PRO A 126 -4.48 19.81 3.46
N LEU A 127 -3.87 18.75 3.99
CA LEU A 127 -4.51 17.44 4.15
C LEU A 127 -5.29 17.44 5.47
N ASP A 128 -6.54 17.05 5.44
CA ASP A 128 -7.35 16.90 6.67
C ASP A 128 -7.16 15.50 7.28
N MET A 129 -6.04 15.29 7.95
CA MET A 129 -5.79 14.03 8.66
C MET A 129 -6.67 13.87 9.89
N THR A 130 -7.12 14.96 10.52
CA THR A 130 -7.99 14.91 11.70
C THR A 130 -9.38 14.37 11.32
N GLY A 131 -10.00 14.94 10.28
CA GLY A 131 -11.28 14.45 9.78
C GLY A 131 -11.19 13.03 9.22
N PHE A 132 -10.12 12.75 8.46
CA PHE A 132 -9.84 11.40 7.97
C PHE A 132 -9.69 10.39 9.12
N TRP A 133 -8.89 10.72 10.13
CA TRP A 133 -8.65 9.84 11.28
C TRP A 133 -9.93 9.50 12.02
N SER A 134 -10.72 10.52 12.37
CA SER A 134 -12.02 10.33 13.04
C SER A 134 -12.96 9.44 12.20
N ALA A 135 -13.01 9.64 10.90
CA ALA A 135 -13.88 8.85 10.02
C ALA A 135 -13.48 7.37 9.91
N VAL A 136 -12.17 7.05 9.92
CA VAL A 136 -11.66 5.67 9.78
C VAL A 136 -11.51 4.99 11.12
N PHE A 137 -10.87 5.65 12.10
CA PHE A 137 -10.41 5.06 13.35
C PHE A 137 -11.30 5.45 14.57
N GLY A 138 -12.24 6.40 14.40
CA GLY A 138 -13.10 6.86 15.48
C GLY A 138 -12.31 7.58 16.57
N ASP A 139 -12.48 7.11 17.80
CA ASP A 139 -11.85 7.70 19.00
C ASP A 139 -10.44 7.16 19.29
N GLU A 140 -9.85 6.35 18.40
CA GLU A 140 -8.47 5.90 18.58
C GLU A 140 -7.52 7.11 18.61
N PRO A 141 -6.49 7.12 19.50
CA PRO A 141 -5.57 8.24 19.61
C PRO A 141 -4.84 8.50 18.29
N MET A 142 -4.97 9.72 17.75
CA MET A 142 -4.28 10.12 16.53
C MET A 142 -2.83 10.49 16.84
N PRO A 143 -1.83 9.99 16.09
CA PRO A 143 -0.45 10.43 16.25
C PRO A 143 -0.26 11.87 15.79
N SER A 144 0.71 12.57 16.37
CA SER A 144 1.08 13.93 15.93
C SER A 144 1.85 13.93 14.61
N THR A 145 2.50 12.83 14.28
CA THR A 145 3.33 12.65 13.08
C THR A 145 3.04 11.28 12.47
N PHE A 146 2.89 11.26 11.16
CA PHE A 146 2.63 10.05 10.38
C PHE A 146 3.89 9.66 9.63
N VAL A 147 4.51 8.54 10.02
CA VAL A 147 5.67 7.96 9.34
C VAL A 147 5.18 6.86 8.40
N PHE A 148 5.59 6.89 7.16
CA PHE A 148 5.09 5.97 6.14
C PHE A 148 6.09 5.76 4.99
N PHE A 149 5.82 4.75 4.17
CA PHE A 149 6.57 4.49 2.94
C PHE A 149 5.78 5.01 1.74
N GLY A 150 6.41 5.84 0.92
CA GLY A 150 5.75 6.41 -0.25
C GLY A 150 5.29 5.35 -1.25
N GLY A 151 4.12 5.62 -1.87
CA GLY A 151 3.54 4.81 -2.94
C GLY A 151 2.54 3.75 -2.49
N ALA A 152 2.21 3.65 -1.20
CA ALA A 152 1.16 2.78 -0.67
C ALA A 152 1.26 1.30 -1.13
N ASN A 153 2.49 0.78 -1.30
CA ASN A 153 2.72 -0.63 -1.65
C ASN A 153 3.12 -1.41 -0.40
N PHE A 154 2.46 -2.54 -0.15
CA PHE A 154 2.72 -3.36 1.04
C PHE A 154 2.31 -4.83 0.85
N ALA A 155 2.81 -5.68 1.74
CA ALA A 155 2.35 -7.05 1.92
C ALA A 155 1.75 -7.18 3.33
N VAL A 156 0.66 -7.94 3.46
CA VAL A 156 -0.07 -8.11 4.72
C VAL A 156 -0.64 -9.51 4.83
N THR A 157 -0.54 -10.11 6.02
CA THR A 157 -1.10 -11.44 6.29
C THR A 157 -2.60 -11.39 6.52
N ARG A 158 -3.27 -12.52 6.31
CA ARG A 158 -4.69 -12.70 6.67
C ARG A 158 -4.94 -12.37 8.14
N ALA A 159 -4.05 -12.81 9.03
CA ALA A 159 -4.17 -12.56 10.46
C ALA A 159 -4.18 -11.07 10.79
N ALA A 160 -3.29 -10.31 10.18
CA ALA A 160 -3.25 -8.85 10.34
C ALA A 160 -4.51 -8.17 9.77
N ILE A 161 -5.03 -8.62 8.62
CA ILE A 161 -6.31 -8.11 8.10
C ILE A 161 -7.46 -8.44 9.05
N HIS A 162 -7.51 -9.65 9.60
CA HIS A 162 -8.55 -10.07 10.53
C HIS A 162 -8.41 -9.46 11.94
N SER A 163 -7.35 -8.70 12.24
CA SER A 163 -7.28 -7.90 13.47
C SER A 163 -8.36 -6.81 13.54
N ARG A 164 -8.89 -6.42 12.38
CA ARG A 164 -10.05 -5.52 12.24
C ARG A 164 -11.24 -6.27 11.66
N SER A 165 -12.44 -5.89 12.05
CA SER A 165 -13.66 -6.48 11.53
C SER A 165 -13.92 -6.09 10.07
N ARG A 166 -14.72 -6.90 9.36
CA ARG A 166 -15.20 -6.54 8.01
C ARG A 166 -15.93 -5.19 8.00
N ALA A 167 -16.66 -4.86 9.06
CA ALA A 167 -17.35 -3.58 9.18
C ALA A 167 -16.39 -2.39 9.27
N PHE A 168 -15.20 -2.56 9.87
CA PHE A 168 -14.15 -1.56 9.84
C PHE A 168 -13.70 -1.28 8.39
N TYR A 169 -13.39 -2.33 7.62
CA TYR A 169 -12.99 -2.19 6.22
C TYR A 169 -14.09 -1.60 5.34
N GLN A 170 -15.36 -1.92 5.62
CA GLN A 170 -16.47 -1.30 4.89
C GLN A 170 -16.54 0.21 5.15
N ARG A 171 -16.41 0.66 6.40
CA ARG A 171 -16.35 2.10 6.70
C ARG A 171 -15.14 2.77 6.07
N ALA A 172 -13.97 2.12 6.12
CA ALA A 172 -12.76 2.62 5.48
C ALA A 172 -12.92 2.75 3.95
N LEU A 173 -13.60 1.79 3.32
CA LEU A 173 -13.95 1.83 1.88
C LEU A 173 -14.87 3.01 1.58
N ASP A 174 -15.91 3.22 2.38
CA ASP A 174 -16.83 4.35 2.25
C ASP A 174 -16.08 5.70 2.39
N VAL A 175 -15.10 5.78 3.30
CA VAL A 175 -14.23 6.97 3.43
C VAL A 175 -13.36 7.15 2.19
N ALA A 176 -12.77 6.08 1.67
CA ALA A 176 -11.96 6.14 0.44
C ALA A 176 -12.75 6.61 -0.78
N GLU A 177 -14.06 6.32 -0.83
CA GLU A 177 -14.94 6.78 -1.90
C GLU A 177 -15.38 8.23 -1.77
N LYS A 178 -15.69 8.67 -0.55
CA LYS A 178 -16.47 9.89 -0.31
C LYS A 178 -15.65 11.06 0.22
N VAL A 179 -14.53 10.78 0.90
CA VAL A 179 -13.72 11.83 1.54
C VAL A 179 -12.63 12.29 0.58
N PRO A 180 -12.55 13.58 0.27
CA PRO A 180 -11.48 14.13 -0.55
C PRO A 180 -10.10 13.78 0.02
N ASP A 181 -9.15 13.50 -0.86
CA ASP A 181 -7.77 13.18 -0.50
C ASP A 181 -7.58 11.98 0.45
N ALA A 182 -8.63 11.17 0.73
CA ALA A 182 -8.56 10.02 1.62
C ALA A 182 -7.45 9.02 1.24
N ALA A 183 -7.13 8.87 -0.05
CA ALA A 183 -6.03 8.01 -0.49
C ALA A 183 -4.67 8.45 0.09
N HIS A 184 -4.44 9.75 0.27
CA HIS A 184 -3.24 10.27 0.93
C HIS A 184 -3.29 10.03 2.44
N GLY A 185 -4.47 10.04 3.05
CA GLY A 185 -4.67 9.60 4.43
C GLY A 185 -4.30 8.13 4.60
N PHE A 186 -4.83 7.26 3.75
CA PHE A 186 -4.50 5.82 3.79
C PHE A 186 -3.02 5.54 3.53
N GLU A 187 -2.37 6.23 2.58
CA GLU A 187 -0.93 6.08 2.35
C GLU A 187 -0.12 6.28 3.64
N ARG A 188 -0.53 7.23 4.49
CA ARG A 188 0.11 7.54 5.78
C ARG A 188 -0.25 6.59 6.91
N THR A 189 -1.32 5.79 6.76
CA THR A 189 -1.93 5.07 7.89
C THR A 189 -2.10 3.57 7.69
N TRP A 190 -1.63 2.96 6.60
CA TRP A 190 -1.81 1.52 6.39
C TRP A 190 -1.32 0.67 7.57
N HIS A 191 -0.20 1.03 8.19
CA HIS A 191 0.28 0.33 9.37
C HIS A 191 -0.67 0.46 10.58
N HIS A 192 -1.35 1.61 10.74
CA HIS A 192 -2.40 1.78 11.75
C HIS A 192 -3.65 0.95 11.43
N VAL A 193 -4.01 0.83 10.15
CA VAL A 193 -5.12 -0.05 9.71
C VAL A 193 -4.91 -1.47 10.21
N PHE A 194 -3.67 -1.97 10.19
CA PHE A 194 -3.34 -3.32 10.62
C PHE A 194 -2.82 -3.42 12.06
N GLY A 195 -2.80 -2.32 12.80
CA GLY A 195 -2.37 -2.30 14.21
C GLY A 195 -0.89 -2.64 14.42
N VAL A 196 -0.03 -2.32 13.44
CA VAL A 196 1.41 -2.63 13.49
C VAL A 196 2.26 -1.37 13.55
N PRO A 197 3.52 -1.45 14.01
CA PRO A 197 4.42 -0.29 14.02
C PRO A 197 4.70 0.25 12.61
N ALA A 198 4.82 1.59 12.49
CA ALA A 198 5.13 2.27 11.22
C ALA A 198 6.48 1.84 10.63
N LEU A 199 7.47 1.69 11.49
CA LEU A 199 8.83 1.34 11.10
C LEU A 199 9.24 -0.04 11.62
N PRO A 200 9.94 -0.81 10.80
CA PRO A 200 10.63 -2.00 11.28
C PRO A 200 11.72 -1.60 12.31
N PRO A 201 12.09 -2.51 13.24
CA PRO A 201 12.98 -2.19 14.36
C PRO A 201 14.30 -1.53 13.96
N GLU A 202 14.90 -1.95 12.84
CA GLU A 202 16.19 -1.48 12.33
C GLU A 202 16.17 -0.02 11.83
N LEU A 203 14.99 0.54 11.57
CA LEU A 203 14.85 1.93 11.11
C LEU A 203 14.43 2.89 12.20
N ARG A 204 14.08 2.40 13.38
CA ARG A 204 13.60 3.23 14.49
C ARG A 204 14.71 4.16 14.99
N GLY A 205 14.35 5.42 15.21
CA GLY A 205 15.29 6.44 15.71
C GLY A 205 16.25 7.00 14.66
N GLN A 206 16.17 6.56 13.41
CA GLN A 206 16.92 7.18 12.33
C GLN A 206 16.26 8.49 11.89
N PRO A 207 17.04 9.52 11.50
CA PRO A 207 16.48 10.77 10.98
C PRO A 207 15.80 10.54 9.63
N LEU A 208 14.64 11.16 9.42
CA LEU A 208 13.86 11.10 8.19
C LEU A 208 14.22 12.29 7.26
N PRO A 209 14.14 12.12 5.92
CA PRO A 209 13.73 10.91 5.19
C PRO A 209 14.84 9.86 5.09
N ILE A 210 14.43 8.57 5.03
CA ILE A 210 15.35 7.46 4.80
C ILE A 210 15.13 6.89 3.39
N TYR A 211 16.22 6.73 2.63
CA TYR A 211 16.20 6.10 1.31
C TYR A 211 16.76 4.68 1.41
N LEU A 212 15.88 3.70 1.39
CA LEU A 212 16.22 2.28 1.34
C LEU A 212 16.51 1.88 -0.11
N LYS A 213 17.62 2.38 -0.69
CA LYS A 213 18.00 1.99 -2.05
C LYS A 213 18.23 0.50 -2.09
N PRO A 214 17.62 -0.25 -3.04
CA PRO A 214 18.08 -1.60 -3.31
C PRO A 214 19.57 -1.51 -3.59
N ILE A 215 20.38 -2.20 -2.79
CA ILE A 215 21.82 -2.31 -3.06
C ILE A 215 21.91 -3.02 -4.39
N ARG A 216 22.18 -2.30 -5.48
CA ARG A 216 22.73 -2.90 -6.69
C ARG A 216 24.08 -3.47 -6.25
N ARG A 217 24.14 -4.77 -5.97
CA ARG A 217 25.42 -5.47 -6.02
C ARG A 217 25.93 -5.23 -7.43
N LEU A 218 26.97 -4.41 -7.53
CA LEU A 218 27.80 -4.37 -8.71
C LEU A 218 28.32 -5.80 -8.83
N LEU A 219 27.75 -6.56 -9.75
CA LEU A 219 28.36 -7.82 -10.17
C LEU A 219 29.76 -7.45 -10.63
N PRO A 220 30.81 -8.12 -10.15
CA PRO A 220 32.14 -7.92 -10.70
C PRO A 220 32.02 -8.10 -12.22
N ASN A 221 32.57 -7.14 -12.98
CA ASN A 221 32.66 -7.28 -14.42
C ASN A 221 33.30 -8.65 -14.72
N PRO A 222 32.66 -9.48 -15.56
CA PRO A 222 33.36 -10.62 -16.09
C PRO A 222 34.50 -10.07 -16.92
N GLY A 223 35.76 -10.27 -16.46
CA GLY A 223 36.97 -9.97 -17.19
C GLY A 223 37.11 -10.83 -18.45
#